data_11aec831b559a4ebd95275021006117a
#
_entry.id   11aec831b559a4ebd95275021006117a
#
_cell.length_a   1.000
_cell.length_b   1.000
_cell.length_c   1.000
_cell.angle_alpha   90.00
_cell.angle_beta   90.00
_cell.angle_gamma   90.00
#
_symmetry.space_group_name_H-M   'P 1'
#
loop_
_entity.id
_entity.type
_entity.pdbx_description
1 polymer ?
#
loop_
_entity_poly.entity_id
_entity_poly.type
_entity_poly.pdbx_seq_one_letter_code
_entity_poly.pdbx_strand_id
1 'polypeptide(L)'
;PYTICLVRGEDIQNMDYKKVDVNHYKEVYKNILIKNEKVFSKNYPYRSFRLAIEDVMTEISYKSAEKNQHTVLCEAGRKGFVLNATGDMLLCELLNINLGNVKNFDYDPLKVLESQNAQYHISKIKKNKCHCTWECFQRMNIVHSPSMYPKVASKMIKNYLNSK
;
A
#
# COMPACT_ATOMS: atom_id res chain seq x y z
N PRO A 1 12.14 7.00 -10.01
CA PRO A 1 12.09 5.78 -9.19
C PRO A 1 11.34 4.68 -9.94
N TYR A 2 11.76 3.44 -9.70
CA TYR A 2 11.13 2.26 -10.24
C TYR A 2 10.32 1.58 -9.12
N THR A 3 9.21 0.93 -9.50
CA THR A 3 8.43 0.07 -8.62
C THR A 3 8.06 -1.20 -9.37
N ILE A 4 7.71 -2.25 -8.65
CA ILE A 4 7.22 -3.51 -9.17
C ILE A 4 5.94 -3.87 -8.44
N CYS A 5 4.91 -4.22 -9.19
CA CYS A 5 3.65 -4.67 -8.65
C CYS A 5 3.48 -6.17 -8.91
N LEU A 6 3.00 -6.90 -7.92
CA LEU A 6 2.55 -8.27 -8.14
C LEU A 6 1.25 -8.25 -8.92
N VAL A 7 1.16 -9.12 -9.93
CA VAL A 7 -0.08 -9.28 -10.70
C VAL A 7 -1.19 -9.81 -9.79
N ARG A 8 -2.36 -9.20 -9.86
CA ARG A 8 -3.52 -9.52 -9.02
C ARG A 8 -4.82 -9.11 -9.70
N GLY A 9 -5.93 -9.55 -9.16
CA GLY A 9 -7.28 -9.32 -9.68
C GLY A 9 -7.96 -10.64 -10.05
N GLU A 10 -9.28 -10.59 -10.11
CA GLU A 10 -10.10 -11.75 -10.46
C GLU A 10 -10.19 -11.95 -11.97
N ASP A 11 -9.97 -10.89 -12.74
CA ASP A 11 -10.06 -10.90 -14.21
C ASP A 11 -8.91 -11.61 -14.91
N ILE A 12 -7.89 -12.07 -14.16
CA ILE A 12 -6.80 -12.86 -14.72
C ILE A 12 -7.29 -14.30 -14.84
N GLN A 13 -7.75 -14.65 -16.03
CA GLN A 13 -8.29 -15.98 -16.33
C GLN A 13 -7.24 -17.08 -16.24
N ASN A 14 -5.97 -16.76 -16.49
CA ASN A 14 -4.88 -17.73 -16.42
C ASN A 14 -4.21 -17.70 -15.03
N MET A 15 -4.44 -18.76 -14.26
CA MET A 15 -3.92 -18.90 -12.88
C MET A 15 -2.39 -18.97 -12.80
N ASP A 16 -1.70 -19.33 -13.89
CA ASP A 16 -0.25 -19.45 -13.89
C ASP A 16 0.46 -18.10 -13.73
N TYR A 17 -0.14 -17.01 -14.19
CA TYR A 17 0.37 -15.66 -13.94
C TYR A 17 0.25 -15.21 -12.47
N LYS A 18 -0.54 -15.90 -11.65
CA LYS A 18 -0.67 -15.62 -10.21
C LYS A 18 0.38 -16.33 -9.38
N LYS A 19 1.08 -17.31 -9.93
CA LYS A 19 2.16 -18.02 -9.26
C LYS A 19 3.44 -17.21 -9.36
N VAL A 20 3.66 -16.37 -8.37
CA VAL A 20 4.90 -15.60 -8.29
C VAL A 20 5.91 -16.38 -7.45
N ASP A 21 7.11 -16.58 -8.00
CA ASP A 21 8.25 -16.98 -7.18
C ASP A 21 8.63 -15.83 -6.26
N VAL A 22 8.25 -15.98 -5.00
CA VAL A 22 8.41 -14.94 -3.98
C VAL A 22 9.89 -14.66 -3.69
N ASN A 23 10.78 -15.63 -3.88
CA ASN A 23 12.23 -15.43 -3.73
C ASN A 23 12.78 -14.61 -4.89
N HIS A 24 12.36 -14.90 -6.11
CA HIS A 24 12.72 -14.11 -7.28
C HIS A 24 12.17 -12.67 -7.17
N TYR A 25 10.93 -12.50 -6.74
CA TYR A 25 10.34 -11.19 -6.45
C TYR A 25 11.21 -10.39 -5.46
N LYS A 26 11.66 -11.02 -4.39
CA LYS A 26 12.54 -10.39 -3.38
C LYS A 26 13.88 -9.95 -3.96
N GLU A 27 14.46 -10.75 -4.85
CA GLU A 27 15.73 -10.43 -5.52
C GLU A 27 15.55 -9.24 -6.47
N VAL A 28 14.54 -9.30 -7.34
CA VAL A 28 14.22 -8.19 -8.27
C VAL A 28 13.97 -6.90 -7.50
N TYR A 29 13.24 -6.97 -6.40
CA TYR A 29 12.95 -5.80 -5.59
C TYR A 29 14.21 -5.20 -4.94
N LYS A 30 15.13 -6.03 -4.44
CA LYS A 30 16.44 -5.55 -3.95
C LYS A 30 17.20 -4.79 -5.03
N ASN A 31 17.21 -5.30 -6.26
CA ASN A 31 17.85 -4.65 -7.39
C ASN A 31 17.19 -3.31 -7.73
N ILE A 32 15.86 -3.22 -7.60
CA ILE A 32 15.10 -1.98 -7.77
C ILE A 32 15.46 -0.96 -6.67
N LEU A 33 15.57 -1.39 -5.42
CA LEU A 33 15.98 -0.49 -4.32
C LEU A 33 17.37 0.11 -4.58
N ILE A 34 18.33 -0.71 -4.99
CA ILE A 34 19.68 -0.25 -5.34
C ILE A 34 19.65 0.76 -6.51
N LYS A 35 18.84 0.50 -7.53
CA LYS A 35 18.65 1.44 -8.65
C LYS A 35 17.98 2.73 -8.20
N ASN A 36 16.95 2.64 -7.38
CA ASN A 36 16.27 3.80 -6.84
C ASN A 36 17.19 4.65 -5.97
N GLU A 37 18.08 4.04 -5.21
CA GLU A 37 19.09 4.75 -4.42
C GLU A 37 20.01 5.60 -5.29
N LYS A 38 20.38 5.13 -6.48
CA LYS A 38 21.18 5.88 -7.46
C LYS A 38 20.38 6.98 -8.16
N VAL A 39 19.10 6.74 -8.45
CA VAL A 39 18.22 7.72 -9.15
C VAL A 39 17.86 8.90 -8.24
N PHE A 40 17.62 8.65 -6.96
CA PHE A 40 17.42 9.74 -6.02
C PHE A 40 18.76 10.45 -5.75
N SER A 41 18.94 11.63 -6.32
CA SER A 41 20.12 12.46 -6.05
C SER A 41 20.28 12.68 -4.54
N LYS A 42 21.53 12.94 -4.08
CA LYS A 42 21.79 13.24 -2.66
C LYS A 42 20.96 14.42 -2.15
N ASN A 43 20.64 15.36 -3.02
CA ASN A 43 19.87 16.57 -2.70
C ASN A 43 18.35 16.39 -2.82
N TYR A 44 17.85 15.18 -3.09
CA TYR A 44 16.41 14.96 -3.18
C TYR A 44 15.76 15.12 -1.80
N PRO A 45 14.73 15.99 -1.68
CA PRO A 45 14.05 16.22 -0.40
C PRO A 45 13.52 14.89 0.18
N TYR A 46 13.75 14.70 1.48
CA TYR A 46 13.28 13.49 2.19
C TYR A 46 13.78 12.17 1.62
N ARG A 47 14.89 12.15 0.88
CA ARG A 47 15.47 10.95 0.25
C ARG A 47 15.53 9.76 1.19
N SER A 48 16.14 9.91 2.36
CA SER A 48 16.33 8.83 3.33
C SER A 48 14.98 8.27 3.86
N PHE A 49 14.01 9.16 4.08
CA PHE A 49 12.66 8.76 4.48
C PHE A 49 11.96 7.96 3.37
N ARG A 50 12.01 8.45 2.14
CA ARG A 50 11.37 7.78 1.01
C ARG A 50 11.97 6.40 0.75
N LEU A 51 13.29 6.28 0.75
CA LEU A 51 13.97 4.98 0.62
C LEU A 51 13.61 4.03 1.78
N ALA A 52 13.47 4.56 3.00
CA ALA A 52 13.06 3.76 4.16
C ALA A 52 11.62 3.23 4.01
N ILE A 53 10.68 4.04 3.51
CA ILE A 53 9.31 3.59 3.23
C ILE A 53 9.30 2.49 2.17
N GLU A 54 10.05 2.64 1.08
CA GLU A 54 10.15 1.61 0.03
C GLU A 54 10.74 0.30 0.57
N ASP A 55 11.77 0.36 1.41
CA ASP A 55 12.38 -0.82 2.03
C ASP A 55 11.42 -1.52 3.00
N VAL A 56 10.70 -0.77 3.85
CA VAL A 56 9.69 -1.32 4.76
C VAL A 56 8.52 -1.91 3.96
N MET A 57 8.05 -1.22 2.91
CA MET A 57 6.98 -1.70 2.05
C MET A 57 7.35 -3.03 1.37
N THR A 58 8.59 -3.17 0.91
CA THR A 58 9.11 -4.42 0.34
C THR A 58 9.00 -5.59 1.31
N GLU A 59 9.42 -5.37 2.56
CA GLU A 59 9.33 -6.42 3.58
C GLU A 59 7.88 -6.81 3.88
N ILE A 60 6.95 -5.85 3.90
CA ILE A 60 5.52 -6.09 4.13
C ILE A 60 4.94 -6.87 2.95
N SER A 61 5.22 -6.43 1.70
CA SER A 61 4.77 -7.13 0.49
C SER A 61 5.25 -8.57 0.44
N TYR A 62 6.54 -8.79 0.76
CA TYR A 62 7.11 -10.12 0.83
C TYR A 62 6.39 -11.01 1.86
N LYS A 63 6.20 -10.51 3.10
CA LYS A 63 5.50 -11.27 4.15
C LYS A 63 4.04 -11.55 3.80
N SER A 64 3.36 -10.59 3.17
CA SER A 64 1.98 -10.78 2.71
C SER A 64 1.90 -11.81 1.59
N ALA A 65 2.83 -11.80 0.63
CA ALA A 65 2.83 -12.73 -0.50
C ALA A 65 3.25 -14.16 -0.09
N GLU A 66 4.30 -14.28 0.74
CA GLU A 66 4.87 -15.58 1.13
C GLU A 66 4.04 -16.28 2.21
N LYS A 67 3.63 -15.53 3.24
CA LYS A 67 3.08 -16.09 4.48
C LYS A 67 1.62 -15.76 4.72
N ASN A 68 0.98 -15.04 3.79
CA ASN A 68 -0.36 -14.49 3.98
C ASN A 68 -0.50 -13.76 5.34
N GLN A 69 0.55 -13.00 5.71
CA GLN A 69 0.67 -12.41 7.05
C GLN A 69 0.21 -10.97 7.07
N HIS A 70 -0.76 -10.67 7.94
CA HIS A 70 -1.11 -9.30 8.32
C HIS A 70 0.04 -8.68 9.13
N THR A 71 0.64 -7.62 8.60
CA THR A 71 1.81 -6.97 9.21
C THR A 71 1.51 -5.54 9.67
N VAL A 72 0.59 -4.87 8.98
CA VAL A 72 0.19 -3.49 9.23
C VAL A 72 -1.29 -3.33 8.98
N LEU A 73 -1.97 -2.52 9.80
CA LEU A 73 -3.39 -2.23 9.63
C LEU A 73 -3.65 -1.57 8.28
N CYS A 74 -4.62 -2.09 7.53
CA CYS A 74 -5.07 -1.46 6.30
C CYS A 74 -5.93 -0.24 6.62
N GLU A 75 -5.59 0.91 6.02
CA GLU A 75 -6.27 2.19 6.19
C GLU A 75 -7.30 2.49 5.08
N ALA A 76 -7.65 1.49 4.27
CA ALA A 76 -8.68 1.62 3.25
C ALA A 76 -10.00 2.08 3.83
N GLY A 77 -10.61 3.09 3.22
CA GLY A 77 -11.83 3.76 3.67
C GLY A 77 -11.61 4.73 4.85
N ARG A 78 -10.47 4.68 5.56
CA ARG A 78 -10.17 5.58 6.68
C ARG A 78 -9.25 6.73 6.29
N LYS A 79 -8.23 6.44 5.51
CA LYS A 79 -7.19 7.38 5.07
C LYS A 79 -7.09 7.47 3.56
N GLY A 80 -7.73 6.55 2.84
CA GLY A 80 -7.78 6.57 1.39
C GLY A 80 -8.94 5.74 0.85
N PHE A 81 -9.40 6.11 -0.30
CA PHE A 81 -10.47 5.49 -1.06
C PHE A 81 -10.19 5.66 -2.55
N VAL A 82 -10.94 5.00 -3.39
CA VAL A 82 -10.91 5.20 -4.85
C VAL A 82 -12.17 5.92 -5.27
N LEU A 83 -12.03 6.97 -6.07
CA LEU A 83 -13.15 7.69 -6.67
C LEU A 83 -13.15 7.44 -8.18
N ASN A 84 -14.22 6.85 -8.69
CA ASN A 84 -14.40 6.61 -10.11
C ASN A 84 -14.93 7.86 -10.86
N ALA A 85 -14.77 7.85 -12.18
CA ALA A 85 -15.28 8.91 -13.04
C ALA A 85 -16.83 9.05 -12.97
N THR A 86 -17.54 7.99 -12.61
CA THR A 86 -18.98 7.97 -12.39
C THR A 86 -19.42 8.64 -11.08
N GLY A 87 -18.47 8.88 -10.17
CA GLY A 87 -18.72 9.42 -8.84
C GLY A 87 -18.86 8.35 -7.76
N ASP A 88 -18.67 7.07 -8.10
CA ASP A 88 -18.70 5.99 -7.10
C ASP A 88 -17.42 5.99 -6.28
N MET A 89 -17.59 5.89 -4.97
CA MET A 89 -16.47 5.71 -4.02
C MET A 89 -16.30 4.25 -3.68
N LEU A 90 -15.12 3.71 -3.98
CA LEU A 90 -14.78 2.34 -3.63
C LEU A 90 -13.87 2.33 -2.41
N LEU A 91 -14.05 1.32 -1.57
CA LEU A 91 -13.22 1.10 -0.37
C LEU A 91 -11.74 0.95 -0.73
N CYS A 92 -11.45 0.12 -1.73
CA CYS A 92 -10.15 0.02 -2.40
C CYS A 92 -10.34 -0.67 -3.77
N GLU A 93 -9.33 -0.57 -4.63
CA GLU A 93 -9.37 -1.18 -5.97
C GLU A 93 -9.52 -2.71 -5.94
N LEU A 94 -8.86 -3.37 -4.97
CA LEU A 94 -8.82 -4.84 -4.93
C LEU A 94 -10.13 -5.48 -4.45
N LEU A 95 -10.82 -4.84 -3.53
CA LEU A 95 -12.07 -5.36 -2.97
C LEU A 95 -13.29 -4.94 -3.79
N ASN A 96 -13.17 -3.89 -4.60
CA ASN A 96 -14.23 -3.33 -5.44
C ASN A 96 -15.58 -3.11 -4.68
N ILE A 97 -15.47 -2.78 -3.38
CA ILE A 97 -16.64 -2.54 -2.53
C ILE A 97 -17.07 -1.08 -2.68
N ASN A 98 -18.28 -0.87 -3.19
CA ASN A 98 -18.87 0.46 -3.35
C ASN A 98 -19.38 0.98 -1.99
N LEU A 99 -18.85 2.12 -1.56
CA LEU A 99 -19.24 2.81 -0.32
C LEU A 99 -20.44 3.74 -0.52
N GLY A 100 -20.63 4.23 -1.75
CA GLY A 100 -21.68 5.15 -2.15
C GLY A 100 -21.24 6.02 -3.32
N ASN A 101 -22.15 6.82 -3.87
CA ASN A 101 -21.85 7.76 -4.96
C ASN A 101 -21.87 9.19 -4.42
N VAL A 102 -20.79 9.95 -4.63
CA VAL A 102 -20.66 11.33 -4.10
C VAL A 102 -21.79 12.27 -4.54
N LYS A 103 -22.40 12.03 -5.72
CA LYS A 103 -23.54 12.81 -6.21
C LYS A 103 -24.74 12.77 -5.28
N ASN A 104 -24.92 11.66 -4.53
CA ASN A 104 -26.00 11.49 -3.56
C ASN A 104 -25.69 12.13 -2.20
N PHE A 105 -24.52 12.74 -2.04
CA PHE A 105 -24.00 13.32 -0.82
C PHE A 105 -23.43 14.72 -1.04
N ASP A 106 -24.05 15.49 -1.92
CA ASP A 106 -23.66 16.87 -2.27
C ASP A 106 -22.21 16.99 -2.75
N TYR A 107 -21.67 15.95 -3.41
CA TYR A 107 -20.27 15.83 -3.83
C TYR A 107 -19.26 15.87 -2.67
N ASP A 108 -19.71 15.59 -1.46
CA ASP A 108 -18.85 15.54 -0.28
C ASP A 108 -18.44 14.09 0.04
N PRO A 109 -17.17 13.70 -0.19
CA PRO A 109 -16.69 12.35 0.09
C PRO A 109 -16.70 12.02 1.59
N LEU A 110 -16.62 13.02 2.48
CA LEU A 110 -16.65 12.77 3.93
C LEU A 110 -18.03 12.29 4.35
N LYS A 111 -19.10 12.87 3.79
CA LYS A 111 -20.48 12.39 4.04
C LYS A 111 -20.69 10.95 3.58
N VAL A 112 -20.07 10.55 2.44
CA VAL A 112 -20.10 9.15 2.00
C VAL A 112 -19.42 8.25 3.02
N LEU A 113 -18.23 8.64 3.50
CA LEU A 113 -17.48 7.86 4.50
C LEU A 113 -18.23 7.75 5.85
N GLU A 114 -19.01 8.76 6.22
CA GLU A 114 -19.83 8.76 7.45
C GLU A 114 -21.10 7.91 7.32
N SER A 115 -21.49 7.51 6.11
CA SER A 115 -22.67 6.69 5.88
C SER A 115 -22.58 5.33 6.59
N GLN A 116 -23.74 4.78 6.96
CA GLN A 116 -23.81 3.47 7.63
C GLN A 116 -23.18 2.37 6.77
N ASN A 117 -23.39 2.40 5.44
CA ASN A 117 -22.80 1.45 4.51
C ASN A 117 -21.26 1.53 4.54
N ALA A 118 -20.69 2.72 4.43
CA ALA A 118 -19.25 2.90 4.46
C ALA A 118 -18.65 2.44 5.80
N GLN A 119 -19.23 2.85 6.91
CA GLN A 119 -18.76 2.49 8.26
C GLN A 119 -18.81 0.98 8.50
N TYR A 120 -19.85 0.29 8.00
CA TYR A 120 -19.92 -1.17 8.06
C TYR A 120 -18.72 -1.81 7.36
N HIS A 121 -18.44 -1.43 6.12
CA HIS A 121 -17.33 -2.00 5.35
C HIS A 121 -15.95 -1.63 5.91
N ILE A 122 -15.77 -0.39 6.36
CA ILE A 122 -14.53 0.07 7.00
C ILE A 122 -14.24 -0.74 8.28
N SER A 123 -15.26 -1.02 9.09
CA SER A 123 -15.11 -1.82 10.30
C SER A 123 -14.62 -3.25 10.00
N LYS A 124 -15.07 -3.83 8.89
CA LYS A 124 -14.67 -5.17 8.43
C LYS A 124 -13.19 -5.25 8.06
N ILE A 125 -12.61 -4.18 7.49
CA ILE A 125 -11.17 -4.11 7.16
C ILE A 125 -10.33 -4.43 8.40
N LYS A 126 -10.62 -3.77 9.52
CA LYS A 126 -9.92 -4.00 10.78
C LYS A 126 -10.21 -5.38 11.37
N LYS A 127 -11.50 -5.76 11.45
CA LYS A 127 -11.92 -7.03 12.04
C LYS A 127 -11.30 -8.22 11.32
N ASN A 128 -11.27 -8.19 9.99
CA ASN A 128 -10.78 -9.28 9.15
C ASN A 128 -9.26 -9.23 8.94
N LYS A 129 -8.54 -8.29 9.59
CA LYS A 129 -7.09 -8.09 9.42
C LYS A 129 -6.71 -8.03 7.94
N CYS A 130 -7.45 -7.22 7.16
CA CYS A 130 -7.23 -7.09 5.73
C CYS A 130 -5.77 -6.71 5.45
N HIS A 131 -5.13 -7.42 4.53
CA HIS A 131 -3.76 -7.18 4.10
C HIS A 131 -3.59 -7.60 2.64
N CYS A 132 -2.66 -7.00 1.97
CA CYS A 132 -2.40 -7.23 0.55
C CYS A 132 -0.99 -6.81 0.19
N THR A 133 -0.67 -6.86 -1.09
CA THR A 133 0.60 -6.40 -1.67
C THR A 133 0.45 -5.12 -2.49
N TRP A 134 -0.67 -4.38 -2.35
CA TRP A 134 -0.95 -3.17 -3.12
C TRP A 134 -0.16 -1.96 -2.60
N GLU A 135 0.78 -1.48 -3.39
CA GLU A 135 1.81 -0.53 -2.97
C GLU A 135 1.23 0.82 -2.52
N CYS A 136 0.19 1.31 -3.21
CA CYS A 136 -0.42 2.59 -2.86
C CYS A 136 -0.98 2.56 -1.43
N PHE A 137 -1.77 1.54 -1.11
CA PHE A 137 -2.32 1.38 0.23
C PHE A 137 -1.25 0.99 1.25
N GLN A 138 -0.25 0.21 0.88
CA GLN A 138 0.82 -0.15 1.80
C GLN A 138 1.65 1.06 2.24
N ARG A 139 2.00 1.97 1.33
CA ARG A 139 2.67 3.24 1.70
C ARG A 139 1.83 4.04 2.69
N MET A 140 0.56 4.20 2.40
CA MET A 140 -0.38 4.88 3.28
C MET A 140 -0.49 4.19 4.64
N ASN A 141 -0.61 2.86 4.66
CA ASN A 141 -0.68 2.06 5.88
C ASN A 141 0.58 2.24 6.75
N ILE A 142 1.78 2.25 6.15
CA ILE A 142 3.05 2.45 6.86
C ILE A 142 3.10 3.84 7.48
N VAL A 143 2.76 4.87 6.70
CA VAL A 143 2.84 6.29 7.15
C VAL A 143 1.83 6.57 8.27
N HIS A 144 0.68 5.92 8.26
CA HIS A 144 -0.36 6.12 9.27
C HIS A 144 -0.33 5.11 10.43
N SER A 145 0.68 4.23 10.48
CA SER A 145 0.82 3.23 11.55
C SER A 145 1.96 3.59 12.51
N PRO A 146 1.68 4.07 13.74
CA PRO A 146 2.72 4.39 14.72
C PRO A 146 3.64 3.19 15.02
N SER A 147 3.14 1.97 14.95
CA SER A 147 3.93 0.75 15.16
C SER A 147 5.04 0.55 14.11
N MET A 148 4.94 1.22 12.95
CA MET A 148 5.96 1.17 11.89
C MET A 148 7.05 2.23 12.05
N TYR A 149 6.83 3.28 12.86
CA TYR A 149 7.77 4.38 12.98
C TYR A 149 9.17 3.98 13.44
N PRO A 150 9.36 3.11 14.46
CA PRO A 150 10.68 2.68 14.85
C PRO A 150 11.43 1.97 13.70
N LYS A 151 10.71 1.17 12.92
CA LYS A 151 11.26 0.45 11.78
C LYS A 151 11.66 1.40 10.66
N VAL A 152 10.80 2.35 10.34
CA VAL A 152 11.10 3.40 9.33
C VAL A 152 12.29 4.23 9.77
N ALA A 153 12.34 4.67 11.03
CA ALA A 153 13.45 5.45 11.58
C ALA A 153 14.79 4.69 11.48
N SER A 154 14.81 3.42 11.86
CA SER A 154 16.00 2.56 11.73
C SER A 154 16.50 2.49 10.28
N LYS A 155 15.61 2.31 9.32
CA LYS A 155 15.96 2.29 7.89
C LYS A 155 16.42 3.67 7.39
N MET A 156 15.82 4.76 7.88
CA MET A 156 16.26 6.12 7.55
C MET A 156 17.70 6.38 7.99
N ILE A 157 18.04 6.01 9.23
CA ILE A 157 19.38 6.17 9.78
C ILE A 157 20.39 5.39 8.93
N LYS A 158 20.08 4.11 8.64
CA LYS A 158 20.92 3.28 7.77
C LYS A 158 21.14 3.92 6.40
N ASN A 159 20.08 4.39 5.75
CA ASN A 159 20.16 5.01 4.43
C ASN A 159 20.94 6.34 4.46
N TYR A 160 20.84 7.10 5.55
CA TYR A 160 21.61 8.33 5.74
C TYR A 160 23.12 8.05 5.90
N LEU A 161 23.47 7.06 6.72
CA LEU A 161 24.88 6.68 6.94
C LEU A 161 25.53 6.14 5.66
N ASN A 162 24.80 5.36 4.86
CA ASN A 162 25.29 4.80 3.60
C ASN A 162 25.41 5.87 2.47
N SER A 163 24.83 7.05 2.65
CA SER A 163 24.85 8.12 1.65
C SER A 163 25.97 9.13 1.83
N LYS A 164 26.74 9.01 2.92
CA LYS A 164 27.96 9.77 3.17
C LYS A 164 29.16 9.13 2.48
#